data_02b32fb806d969299c9ed62728be2ba0
#
_entry.id   02b32fb806d969299c9ed62728be2ba0
#
_cell.length_a   1.000
_cell.length_b   1.000
_cell.length_c   1.000
_cell.angle_alpha   90.00
_cell.angle_beta   90.00
_cell.angle_gamma   90.00
#
_symmetry.space_group_name_H-M   'P 1'
#
loop_
_entity.id
_entity.type
_entity.pdbx_description
1 polymer ?
#
loop_
_entity_poly.entity_id
_entity_poly.type
_entity_poly.pdbx_seq_one_letter_code
_entity_poly.pdbx_strand_id
1 'polypeptide(L)'
;MYLFTRTARIAQEGRVVDKLGYAVELTAVVSEATGVPMGLHAAQMSPGVGTVVWSIFSEDLATLEAAGDRLAADDIQDFIATRGVGAFVDGMDDTLYEVLHGTPDPDRQVDYVAGVAAQIGPGKIRQGIGLGIELAEKSSAISGQDVFFVSAMSGLFGGVGWLTAYPDITALQEGQRAVFSDPAMLDLIDGPAADTFPSTGTTSTIYRRLV
;
A
#
# COMPACT_ATOMS: atom_id res chain seq x y z
N MET A 1 -2.94 13.39 7.33
CA MET A 1 -3.66 12.28 6.71
C MET A 1 -2.91 10.98 6.94
N TYR A 2 -3.62 9.89 7.10
CA TYR A 2 -3.05 8.58 7.43
C TYR A 2 -3.47 7.54 6.40
N LEU A 3 -2.62 6.54 6.20
CA LEU A 3 -2.90 5.34 5.44
C LEU A 3 -2.76 4.14 6.38
N PHE A 4 -3.86 3.46 6.64
CA PHE A 4 -3.85 2.16 7.31
C PHE A 4 -3.82 1.06 6.24
N THR A 5 -2.97 0.06 6.45
CA THR A 5 -2.96 -1.14 5.61
C THR A 5 -3.02 -2.39 6.48
N ARG A 6 -3.80 -3.37 6.03
CA ARG A 6 -3.83 -4.73 6.57
C ARG A 6 -3.43 -5.70 5.47
N THR A 7 -2.40 -6.46 5.72
CA THR A 7 -1.86 -7.45 4.77
C THR A 7 -2.19 -8.84 5.23
N ALA A 8 -2.67 -9.69 4.33
CA ALA A 8 -2.89 -11.11 4.60
C ALA A 8 -2.39 -11.98 3.44
N ARG A 9 -1.98 -13.18 3.76
CA ARG A 9 -1.57 -14.18 2.77
C ARG A 9 -2.69 -15.17 2.53
N ILE A 10 -3.06 -15.36 1.26
CA ILE A 10 -4.09 -16.32 0.85
C ILE A 10 -3.58 -17.75 1.08
N ALA A 11 -4.38 -18.59 1.71
CA ALA A 11 -4.06 -19.99 1.89
C ALA A 11 -3.99 -20.71 0.54
N GLN A 12 -2.98 -21.58 0.36
CA GLN A 12 -2.73 -22.30 -0.89
C GLN A 12 -3.71 -23.47 -1.12
N GLU A 13 -4.34 -23.98 -0.05
CA GLU A 13 -5.27 -25.09 -0.11
C GLU A 13 -6.61 -24.65 -0.74
N GLY A 14 -7.19 -25.47 -1.62
CA GLY A 14 -8.44 -25.18 -2.31
C GLY A 14 -8.32 -24.14 -3.44
N ARG A 15 -9.44 -23.55 -3.83
CA ARG A 15 -9.49 -22.61 -4.97
C ARG A 15 -9.16 -21.18 -4.50
N VAL A 16 -8.12 -20.61 -5.05
CA VAL A 16 -7.70 -19.20 -4.75
C VAL A 16 -8.80 -18.20 -5.10
N VAL A 17 -9.56 -18.45 -6.17
CA VAL A 17 -10.64 -17.55 -6.60
C VAL A 17 -11.75 -17.42 -5.56
N ASP A 18 -12.07 -18.48 -4.81
CA ASP A 18 -13.11 -18.44 -3.79
C ASP A 18 -12.65 -17.60 -2.58
N LYS A 19 -11.36 -17.64 -2.27
CA LYS A 19 -10.75 -16.86 -1.19
C LYS A 19 -10.62 -15.38 -1.56
N LEU A 20 -10.30 -15.09 -2.81
CA LEU A 20 -10.35 -13.71 -3.33
C LEU A 20 -11.80 -13.19 -3.31
N GLY A 21 -12.78 -14.03 -3.68
CA GLY A 21 -14.21 -13.69 -3.56
C GLY A 21 -14.60 -13.36 -2.12
N TYR A 22 -14.13 -14.14 -1.14
CA TYR A 22 -14.34 -13.82 0.27
C TYR A 22 -13.66 -12.51 0.69
N ALA A 23 -12.43 -12.24 0.23
CA ALA A 23 -11.76 -10.98 0.54
C ALA A 23 -12.53 -9.77 -0.01
N VAL A 24 -13.10 -9.86 -1.21
CA VAL A 24 -13.97 -8.84 -1.81
C VAL A 24 -15.25 -8.65 -0.98
N GLU A 25 -15.92 -9.75 -0.60
CA GLU A 25 -17.13 -9.74 0.23
C GLU A 25 -16.84 -9.10 1.61
N LEU A 26 -15.74 -9.48 2.25
CA LEU A 26 -15.30 -8.90 3.52
C LEU A 26 -15.05 -7.40 3.39
N THR A 27 -14.44 -6.95 2.30
CA THR A 27 -14.20 -5.51 2.05
C THR A 27 -15.52 -4.73 2.01
N ALA A 28 -16.51 -5.25 1.32
CA ALA A 28 -17.83 -4.61 1.23
C ALA A 28 -18.52 -4.55 2.61
N VAL A 29 -18.54 -5.68 3.33
CA VAL A 29 -19.14 -5.76 4.68
C VAL A 29 -18.48 -4.79 5.64
N VAL A 30 -17.14 -4.73 5.65
CA VAL A 30 -16.40 -3.82 6.54
C VAL A 30 -16.62 -2.37 6.15
N SER A 31 -16.56 -2.02 4.86
CA SER A 31 -16.80 -0.65 4.41
C SER A 31 -18.21 -0.16 4.78
N GLU A 32 -19.22 -1.00 4.61
CA GLU A 32 -20.60 -0.69 4.99
C GLU A 32 -20.73 -0.51 6.52
N ALA A 33 -20.19 -1.45 7.28
CA ALA A 33 -20.29 -1.43 8.74
C ALA A 33 -19.58 -0.25 9.39
N THR A 34 -18.43 0.15 8.87
CA THR A 34 -17.61 1.25 9.42
C THR A 34 -17.95 2.61 8.83
N GLY A 35 -18.58 2.65 7.66
CA GLY A 35 -18.80 3.87 6.88
C GLY A 35 -17.51 4.44 6.26
N VAL A 36 -16.39 3.70 6.31
CA VAL A 36 -15.11 4.13 5.78
C VAL A 36 -14.80 3.33 4.50
N PRO A 37 -14.60 3.99 3.35
CA PRO A 37 -14.23 3.31 2.10
C PRO A 37 -12.92 2.56 2.25
N MET A 38 -12.91 1.29 1.84
CA MET A 38 -11.74 0.43 1.90
C MET A 38 -11.38 -0.07 0.51
N GLY A 39 -10.12 0.10 0.09
CA GLY A 39 -9.58 -0.53 -1.11
C GLY A 39 -9.04 -1.93 -0.80
N LEU A 40 -9.21 -2.85 -1.75
CA LEU A 40 -8.60 -4.18 -1.72
C LEU A 40 -7.71 -4.37 -2.94
N HIS A 41 -6.49 -4.79 -2.70
CA HIS A 41 -5.48 -5.00 -3.72
C HIS A 41 -4.85 -6.40 -3.59
N ALA A 42 -4.47 -7.02 -4.70
CA ALA A 42 -3.70 -8.26 -4.72
C ALA A 42 -2.34 -8.05 -5.35
N ALA A 43 -1.28 -8.58 -4.72
CA ALA A 43 0.06 -8.56 -5.29
C ALA A 43 0.12 -9.39 -6.56
N GLN A 44 0.63 -8.80 -7.65
CA GLN A 44 0.81 -9.44 -8.95
C GLN A 44 2.21 -9.18 -9.50
N MET A 45 2.74 -10.13 -10.29
CA MET A 45 4.03 -10.00 -10.99
C MET A 45 5.17 -9.53 -10.07
N SER A 46 5.12 -9.92 -8.80
CA SER A 46 6.05 -9.49 -7.76
C SER A 46 6.25 -10.59 -6.72
N PRO A 47 7.28 -10.53 -5.88
CA PRO A 47 7.58 -11.56 -4.89
C PRO A 47 6.43 -11.86 -3.91
N GLY A 48 5.51 -10.93 -3.71
CA GLY A 48 4.36 -11.05 -2.81
C GLY A 48 3.12 -11.73 -3.42
N VAL A 49 3.21 -12.44 -4.56
CA VAL A 49 2.06 -13.16 -5.14
C VAL A 49 1.40 -14.07 -4.10
N GLY A 50 0.08 -13.97 -4.00
CA GLY A 50 -0.71 -14.63 -2.95
C GLY A 50 -0.96 -13.75 -1.72
N THR A 51 -0.49 -12.51 -1.73
CA THR A 51 -0.78 -11.50 -0.70
C THR A 51 -1.91 -10.60 -1.17
N VAL A 52 -2.83 -10.30 -0.28
CA VAL A 52 -3.83 -9.23 -0.42
C VAL A 52 -3.57 -8.14 0.60
N VAL A 53 -3.91 -6.91 0.22
CA VAL A 53 -3.75 -5.72 1.08
C VAL A 53 -5.05 -4.93 1.06
N TRP A 54 -5.64 -4.76 2.24
CA TRP A 54 -6.68 -3.75 2.46
C TRP A 54 -6.03 -2.43 2.80
N SER A 55 -6.60 -1.34 2.30
CA SER A 55 -6.10 0.01 2.55
C SER A 55 -7.24 0.97 2.84
N ILE A 56 -7.02 1.84 3.84
CA ILE A 56 -7.93 2.90 4.23
C ILE A 56 -7.13 4.19 4.34
N PHE A 57 -7.57 5.24 3.64
CA PHE A 57 -7.11 6.60 3.89
C PHE A 57 -8.04 7.27 4.89
N SER A 58 -7.47 7.98 5.88
CA SER A 58 -8.21 8.73 6.88
C SER A 58 -7.52 10.05 7.20
N GLU A 59 -8.31 11.09 7.44
CA GLU A 59 -7.77 12.39 7.88
C GLU A 59 -7.23 12.35 9.31
N ASP A 60 -7.79 11.49 10.16
CA ASP A 60 -7.44 11.39 11.57
C ASP A 60 -7.46 9.94 12.10
N LEU A 61 -6.81 9.74 13.25
CA LEU A 61 -6.73 8.43 13.90
C LEU A 61 -8.01 8.04 14.63
N ALA A 62 -8.82 9.00 15.06
CA ALA A 62 -10.06 8.71 15.77
C ALA A 62 -11.07 7.99 14.85
N THR A 63 -11.11 8.37 13.59
CA THR A 63 -11.91 7.67 12.56
C THR A 63 -11.45 6.21 12.40
N LEU A 64 -10.13 5.95 12.38
CA LEU A 64 -9.60 4.58 12.30
C LEU A 64 -9.88 3.78 13.57
N GLU A 65 -9.78 4.41 14.75
CA GLU A 65 -10.12 3.79 16.04
C GLU A 65 -11.59 3.36 16.06
N ALA A 66 -12.51 4.30 15.72
CA ALA A 66 -13.93 4.01 15.66
C ALA A 66 -14.28 2.89 14.66
N ALA A 67 -13.60 2.85 13.52
CA ALA A 67 -13.75 1.75 12.57
C ALA A 67 -13.26 0.42 13.18
N GLY A 68 -12.14 0.43 13.91
CA GLY A 68 -11.63 -0.74 14.65
C GLY A 68 -12.63 -1.25 15.69
N ASP A 69 -13.22 -0.36 16.50
CA ASP A 69 -14.25 -0.72 17.49
C ASP A 69 -15.47 -1.35 16.81
N ARG A 70 -15.90 -0.81 15.67
CA ARG A 70 -17.02 -1.37 14.90
C ARG A 70 -16.73 -2.78 14.37
N LEU A 71 -15.47 -3.06 14.00
CA LEU A 71 -15.05 -4.40 13.57
C LEU A 71 -15.13 -5.45 14.69
N ALA A 72 -15.07 -5.03 15.96
CA ALA A 72 -15.21 -5.93 17.11
C ALA A 72 -16.66 -6.31 17.40
N ALA A 73 -17.67 -5.75 16.70
CA ALA A 73 -19.07 -6.10 16.91
C ALA A 73 -19.39 -7.54 16.47
N ASP A 74 -20.30 -8.19 17.21
CA ASP A 74 -20.61 -9.62 17.06
C ASP A 74 -21.00 -10.01 15.63
N ASP A 75 -21.79 -9.18 14.94
CA ASP A 75 -22.25 -9.42 13.56
C ASP A 75 -21.09 -9.53 12.55
N ILE A 76 -20.07 -8.70 12.70
CA ILE A 76 -18.87 -8.72 11.85
C ILE A 76 -17.98 -9.91 12.23
N GLN A 77 -17.82 -10.16 13.53
CA GLN A 77 -17.03 -11.29 14.02
C GLN A 77 -17.65 -12.64 13.60
N ASP A 78 -18.97 -12.76 13.67
CA ASP A 78 -19.71 -13.95 13.21
C ASP A 78 -19.54 -14.17 11.70
N PHE A 79 -19.59 -13.09 10.90
CA PHE A 79 -19.30 -13.17 9.47
C PHE A 79 -17.89 -13.68 9.20
N ILE A 80 -16.89 -13.10 9.85
CA ILE A 80 -15.48 -13.47 9.69
C ILE A 80 -15.28 -14.95 10.12
N ALA A 81 -15.80 -15.33 11.28
CA ALA A 81 -15.67 -16.69 11.82
C ALA A 81 -16.35 -17.76 10.94
N THR A 82 -17.47 -17.40 10.30
CA THR A 82 -18.24 -18.35 9.49
C THR A 82 -17.69 -18.46 8.06
N ARG A 83 -17.35 -17.33 7.44
CA ARG A 83 -16.98 -17.25 6.01
C ARG A 83 -15.47 -17.29 5.77
N GLY A 84 -14.68 -16.85 6.74
CA GLY A 84 -13.23 -16.68 6.62
C GLY A 84 -12.39 -17.91 6.92
N VAL A 85 -13.00 -19.03 7.32
CA VAL A 85 -12.27 -20.25 7.70
C VAL A 85 -11.36 -20.72 6.57
N GLY A 86 -10.04 -20.80 6.84
CA GLY A 86 -9.04 -21.27 5.89
C GLY A 86 -8.82 -20.34 4.67
N ALA A 87 -9.31 -19.10 4.71
CA ALA A 87 -9.07 -18.13 3.62
C ALA A 87 -7.63 -17.61 3.62
N PHE A 88 -7.08 -17.35 4.81
CA PHE A 88 -5.75 -16.78 4.98
C PHE A 88 -4.88 -17.68 5.85
N VAL A 89 -3.55 -17.53 5.72
CA VAL A 89 -2.53 -18.21 6.53
C VAL A 89 -1.69 -17.18 7.29
N ASP A 90 -1.09 -17.62 8.38
CA ASP A 90 -0.03 -16.90 9.14
C ASP A 90 -0.45 -15.56 9.78
N GLY A 91 -1.74 -15.33 9.99
CA GLY A 91 -2.24 -14.10 10.59
C GLY A 91 -2.34 -12.95 9.59
N MET A 92 -2.51 -11.75 10.13
CA MET A 92 -2.59 -10.49 9.38
C MET A 92 -1.60 -9.49 9.97
N ASP A 93 -0.95 -8.73 9.11
CA ASP A 93 -0.01 -7.68 9.51
C ASP A 93 -0.64 -6.31 9.26
N ASP A 94 -0.73 -5.50 10.30
CA ASP A 94 -1.22 -4.14 10.25
C ASP A 94 -0.05 -3.15 10.22
N THR A 95 -0.15 -2.17 9.34
CA THR A 95 0.78 -1.03 9.33
C THR A 95 0.01 0.27 9.19
N LEU A 96 0.36 1.22 10.05
CA LEU A 96 -0.13 2.60 9.99
C LEU A 96 0.98 3.49 9.44
N TYR A 97 0.63 4.31 8.46
CA TYR A 97 1.52 5.30 7.85
C TYR A 97 0.96 6.70 8.00
N GLU A 98 1.84 7.67 8.15
CA GLU A 98 1.55 9.08 7.89
C GLU A 98 1.85 9.38 6.42
N VAL A 99 0.92 10.03 5.72
CA VAL A 99 1.11 10.50 4.34
C VAL A 99 1.82 11.84 4.39
N LEU A 100 3.07 11.87 3.92
CA LEU A 100 3.93 13.04 3.94
C LEU A 100 3.90 13.82 2.62
N HIS A 101 3.51 13.17 1.53
CA HIS A 101 3.35 13.78 0.20
C HIS A 101 2.26 13.05 -0.59
N GLY A 102 1.54 13.83 -1.41
CA GLY A 102 0.41 13.35 -2.22
C GLY A 102 -0.92 13.46 -1.49
N THR A 103 -2.00 13.57 -2.27
CA THR A 103 -3.38 13.60 -1.77
C THR A 103 -4.21 12.61 -2.57
N PRO A 104 -4.88 11.63 -1.94
CA PRO A 104 -5.75 10.71 -2.64
C PRO A 104 -6.89 11.45 -3.33
N ASP A 105 -7.13 11.10 -4.58
CA ASP A 105 -8.30 11.53 -5.33
C ASP A 105 -9.27 10.33 -5.41
N PRO A 106 -10.40 10.37 -4.68
CA PRO A 106 -11.37 9.26 -4.64
C PRO A 106 -12.05 9.03 -5.99
N ASP A 107 -12.08 10.04 -6.87
CA ASP A 107 -12.73 9.96 -8.18
C ASP A 107 -11.78 9.42 -9.25
N ARG A 108 -10.49 9.28 -8.93
CA ARG A 108 -9.50 8.76 -9.86
C ARG A 108 -9.65 7.25 -10.05
N GLN A 109 -9.71 6.81 -11.29
CA GLN A 109 -9.61 5.39 -11.60
C GLN A 109 -8.19 4.88 -11.29
N VAL A 110 -8.12 3.85 -10.45
CA VAL A 110 -6.87 3.18 -10.08
C VAL A 110 -7.08 1.68 -10.19
N ASP A 111 -6.46 1.04 -11.19
CA ASP A 111 -6.50 -0.41 -11.37
C ASP A 111 -5.20 -1.06 -10.85
N TYR A 112 -4.10 -0.31 -10.84
CA TYR A 112 -2.79 -0.78 -10.36
C TYR A 112 -2.14 0.22 -9.42
N VAL A 113 -1.42 -0.31 -8.44
CA VAL A 113 -0.53 0.46 -7.56
C VAL A 113 0.86 -0.17 -7.62
N ALA A 114 1.87 0.62 -8.00
CA ALA A 114 3.26 0.24 -7.81
C ALA A 114 3.74 0.79 -6.47
N GLY A 115 4.20 -0.10 -5.59
CA GLY A 115 4.74 0.25 -4.28
C GLY A 115 6.24 -0.02 -4.23
N VAL A 116 7.00 0.93 -3.71
CA VAL A 116 8.39 0.73 -3.28
C VAL A 116 8.44 0.96 -1.79
N ALA A 117 8.89 -0.04 -1.03
CA ALA A 117 9.13 0.07 0.39
C ALA A 117 10.62 0.09 0.67
N ALA A 118 11.06 0.95 1.58
CA ALA A 118 12.45 1.08 1.99
C ALA A 118 12.53 1.42 3.48
N GLN A 119 13.74 1.42 4.02
CA GLN A 119 14.04 1.88 5.36
C GLN A 119 15.07 3.00 5.29
N ILE A 120 14.86 4.08 6.02
CA ILE A 120 15.84 5.14 6.17
C ILE A 120 16.98 4.65 7.05
N GLY A 121 18.21 4.85 6.58
CA GLY A 121 19.42 4.47 7.32
C GLY A 121 19.55 5.20 8.65
N PRO A 122 20.26 4.62 9.64
CA PRO A 122 20.46 5.21 10.96
C PRO A 122 21.02 6.62 10.89
N GLY A 123 20.43 7.54 11.68
CA GLY A 123 20.87 8.94 11.75
C GLY A 123 20.46 9.82 10.56
N LYS A 124 19.70 9.30 9.60
CA LYS A 124 19.34 10.00 8.35
C LYS A 124 17.84 10.33 8.24
N ILE A 125 17.05 10.24 9.31
CA ILE A 125 15.57 10.41 9.23
C ILE A 125 15.19 11.73 8.54
N ARG A 126 15.75 12.86 8.97
CA ARG A 126 15.43 14.16 8.35
C ARG A 126 15.80 14.20 6.87
N GLN A 127 16.99 13.71 6.52
CA GLN A 127 17.45 13.62 5.13
C GLN A 127 16.56 12.70 4.31
N GLY A 128 16.21 11.53 4.87
CA GLY A 128 15.39 10.53 4.19
C GLY A 128 13.98 11.03 3.91
N ILE A 129 13.37 11.77 4.84
CA ILE A 129 12.05 12.38 4.60
C ILE A 129 12.13 13.41 3.46
N GLY A 130 13.09 14.33 3.49
CA GLY A 130 13.23 15.34 2.43
C GLY A 130 13.47 14.70 1.06
N LEU A 131 14.39 13.75 0.99
CA LEU A 131 14.73 13.05 -0.24
C LEU A 131 13.57 12.15 -0.73
N GLY A 132 12.82 11.56 0.20
CA GLY A 132 11.62 10.77 -0.14
C GLY A 132 10.54 11.60 -0.83
N ILE A 133 10.31 12.83 -0.36
CA ILE A 133 9.40 13.79 -0.99
C ILE A 133 9.92 14.19 -2.38
N GLU A 134 11.21 14.54 -2.50
CA GLU A 134 11.84 14.91 -3.78
C GLU A 134 11.72 13.79 -4.83
N LEU A 135 11.95 12.54 -4.42
CA LEU A 135 11.75 11.36 -5.29
C LEU A 135 10.29 11.22 -5.73
N ALA A 136 9.32 11.45 -4.84
CA ALA A 136 7.91 11.40 -5.17
C ALA A 136 7.51 12.49 -6.17
N GLU A 137 7.90 13.75 -5.93
CA GLU A 137 7.63 14.89 -6.79
C GLU A 137 8.21 14.67 -8.19
N LYS A 138 9.47 14.23 -8.26
CA LYS A 138 10.14 13.97 -9.52
C LYS A 138 9.51 12.80 -10.28
N SER A 139 9.19 11.70 -9.58
CA SER A 139 8.48 10.56 -10.19
C SER A 139 7.12 10.96 -10.73
N SER A 140 6.37 11.80 -10.00
CA SER A 140 5.09 12.34 -10.46
C SER A 140 5.25 13.17 -11.73
N ALA A 141 6.25 14.08 -11.76
CA ALA A 141 6.51 14.94 -12.91
C ALA A 141 6.90 14.15 -14.17
N ILE A 142 7.69 13.08 -14.02
CA ILE A 142 8.13 12.24 -15.14
C ILE A 142 7.02 11.30 -15.63
N SER A 143 6.32 10.63 -14.71
CA SER A 143 5.32 9.62 -15.08
C SER A 143 3.94 10.21 -15.41
N GLY A 144 3.67 11.45 -14.99
CA GLY A 144 2.33 12.05 -15.04
C GLY A 144 1.32 11.38 -14.09
N GLN A 145 1.81 10.59 -13.13
CA GLN A 145 0.98 9.89 -12.15
C GLN A 145 1.22 10.45 -10.74
N ASP A 146 0.19 10.38 -9.87
CA ASP A 146 0.37 10.78 -8.49
C ASP A 146 1.20 9.75 -7.74
N VAL A 147 2.23 10.23 -7.06
CA VAL A 147 3.08 9.43 -6.19
C VAL A 147 2.89 9.88 -4.75
N PHE A 148 2.45 8.96 -3.90
CA PHE A 148 2.36 9.20 -2.47
C PHE A 148 3.68 8.80 -1.82
N PHE A 149 4.16 9.64 -0.91
CA PHE A 149 5.25 9.27 -0.01
C PHE A 149 4.72 9.14 1.41
N VAL A 150 4.94 7.98 2.01
CA VAL A 150 4.43 7.62 3.33
C VAL A 150 5.54 7.23 4.29
N SER A 151 5.37 7.52 5.57
CA SER A 151 6.28 7.12 6.65
C SER A 151 5.56 6.21 7.65
N ALA A 152 6.16 5.07 7.97
CA ALA A 152 5.59 4.12 8.90
C ALA A 152 5.56 4.69 10.35
N MET A 153 4.37 4.72 10.94
CA MET A 153 4.15 5.04 12.34
C MET A 153 4.18 3.78 13.21
N SER A 154 3.84 2.63 12.61
CA SER A 154 3.95 1.31 13.26
C SER A 154 4.76 0.36 12.39
N GLY A 155 5.25 -0.74 12.97
CA GLY A 155 6.07 -1.72 12.27
C GLY A 155 7.55 -1.34 12.22
N LEU A 156 8.15 -1.32 11.03
CA LEU A 156 9.59 -1.07 10.86
C LEU A 156 9.94 0.40 11.15
N PHE A 157 10.74 0.65 12.19
CA PHE A 157 11.21 2.01 12.49
C PHE A 157 12.03 2.60 11.34
N GLY A 158 11.67 3.81 10.92
CA GLY A 158 12.25 4.45 9.73
C GLY A 158 11.77 3.86 8.40
N GLY A 159 10.76 3.00 8.45
CA GLY A 159 10.09 2.49 7.25
C GLY A 159 9.42 3.61 6.47
N VAL A 160 9.57 3.60 5.15
CA VAL A 160 8.95 4.54 4.22
C VAL A 160 8.44 3.80 2.99
N GLY A 161 7.54 4.45 2.25
CA GLY A 161 7.04 3.88 0.99
C GLY A 161 6.68 4.96 -0.02
N TRP A 162 6.86 4.61 -1.29
CA TRP A 162 6.32 5.34 -2.44
C TRP A 162 5.25 4.50 -3.09
N LEU A 163 4.06 5.07 -3.27
CA LEU A 163 2.91 4.41 -3.87
C LEU A 163 2.49 5.21 -5.10
N THR A 164 2.57 4.60 -6.26
CA THR A 164 2.15 5.23 -7.53
C THR A 164 0.88 4.56 -8.04
N ALA A 165 -0.16 5.33 -8.24
CA ALA A 165 -1.46 4.88 -8.73
C ALA A 165 -1.52 4.96 -10.25
N TYR A 166 -1.96 3.88 -10.93
CA TYR A 166 -2.08 3.79 -12.38
C TYR A 166 -3.48 3.35 -12.79
N PRO A 167 -4.07 3.97 -13.85
CA PRO A 167 -5.41 3.60 -14.33
C PRO A 167 -5.45 2.23 -15.02
N ASP A 168 -4.32 1.77 -15.57
CA ASP A 168 -4.20 0.48 -16.25
C ASP A 168 -2.74 -0.01 -16.32
N ILE A 169 -2.55 -1.21 -16.86
CA ILE A 169 -1.22 -1.83 -16.96
C ILE A 169 -0.31 -1.14 -17.98
N THR A 170 -0.87 -0.51 -19.00
CA THR A 170 -0.10 0.23 -20.01
C THR A 170 0.49 1.50 -19.42
N ALA A 171 -0.32 2.26 -18.68
CA ALA A 171 0.13 3.44 -17.95
C ALA A 171 1.22 3.09 -16.91
N LEU A 172 1.08 1.94 -16.21
CA LEU A 172 2.11 1.44 -15.31
C LEU A 172 3.42 1.16 -16.06
N GLN A 173 3.36 0.43 -17.17
CA GLN A 173 4.55 0.11 -17.98
C GLN A 173 5.25 1.38 -18.48
N GLU A 174 4.49 2.32 -19.03
CA GLU A 174 5.01 3.57 -19.59
C GLU A 174 5.59 4.46 -18.50
N GLY A 175 4.89 4.64 -17.39
CA GLY A 175 5.35 5.45 -16.26
C GLY A 175 6.61 4.89 -15.62
N GLN A 176 6.68 3.57 -15.36
CA GLN A 176 7.88 2.93 -14.84
C GLN A 176 9.07 3.08 -15.79
N ARG A 177 8.84 2.87 -17.10
CA ARG A 177 9.89 3.05 -18.11
C ARG A 177 10.39 4.49 -18.14
N ALA A 178 9.49 5.48 -18.10
CA ALA A 178 9.86 6.89 -18.09
C ALA A 178 10.73 7.24 -16.88
N VAL A 179 10.30 6.84 -15.68
CA VAL A 179 11.04 7.10 -14.42
C VAL A 179 12.43 6.48 -14.45
N PHE A 180 12.56 5.20 -14.84
CA PHE A 180 13.85 4.49 -14.89
C PHE A 180 14.69 4.77 -16.15
N SER A 181 14.24 5.65 -17.05
CA SER A 181 15.02 6.13 -18.18
C SER A 181 15.41 7.60 -18.05
N ASP A 182 14.93 8.31 -17.02
CA ASP A 182 15.27 9.71 -16.79
C ASP A 182 16.65 9.82 -16.12
N PRO A 183 17.65 10.46 -16.78
CA PRO A 183 19.02 10.53 -16.24
C PRO A 183 19.08 11.23 -14.87
N ALA A 184 18.29 12.29 -14.67
CA ALA A 184 18.32 13.03 -13.41
C ALA A 184 17.59 12.28 -12.28
N MET A 185 16.67 11.36 -12.58
CA MET A 185 16.12 10.44 -11.60
C MET A 185 17.15 9.37 -11.23
N LEU A 186 17.87 8.82 -12.21
CA LEU A 186 18.91 7.82 -11.97
C LEU A 186 20.06 8.42 -11.13
N ASP A 187 20.49 9.65 -11.42
CA ASP A 187 21.49 10.37 -10.61
C ASP A 187 21.04 10.53 -9.15
N LEU A 188 19.75 10.76 -8.93
CA LEU A 188 19.20 10.88 -7.58
C LEU A 188 19.15 9.53 -6.86
N ILE A 189 18.77 8.46 -7.58
CA ILE A 189 18.70 7.09 -7.04
C ILE A 189 20.10 6.55 -6.73
N ASP A 190 21.04 6.65 -7.67
CA ASP A 190 22.40 6.11 -7.54
C ASP A 190 23.31 6.94 -6.63
N GLY A 191 22.93 8.20 -6.36
CA GLY A 191 23.65 9.12 -5.50
C GLY A 191 23.03 9.22 -4.09
N PRO A 192 22.32 10.33 -3.78
CA PRO A 192 21.84 10.58 -2.43
C PRO A 192 20.90 9.52 -1.86
N ALA A 193 20.07 8.87 -2.74
CA ALA A 193 19.13 7.86 -2.29
C ALA A 193 19.84 6.56 -1.90
N ALA A 194 20.85 6.12 -2.63
CA ALA A 194 21.61 4.91 -2.32
C ALA A 194 22.25 4.98 -0.92
N ASP A 195 22.74 6.17 -0.54
CA ASP A 195 23.31 6.40 0.78
C ASP A 195 22.26 6.47 1.89
N THR A 196 21.04 6.90 1.56
CA THR A 196 19.97 7.19 2.53
C THR A 196 19.05 6.00 2.77
N PHE A 197 18.75 5.25 1.70
CA PHE A 197 17.90 4.08 1.70
C PHE A 197 18.73 2.84 1.33
N PRO A 198 19.28 2.12 2.32
CA PRO A 198 20.07 0.92 2.05
C PRO A 198 19.30 -0.08 1.18
N SER A 199 19.98 -0.72 0.23
CA SER A 199 19.37 -1.71 -0.67
C SER A 199 18.86 -2.95 0.06
N THR A 200 19.43 -3.25 1.23
CA THR A 200 18.93 -4.31 2.11
C THR A 200 17.59 -3.90 2.72
N GLY A 201 16.52 -4.58 2.31
CA GLY A 201 15.15 -4.27 2.78
C GLY A 201 14.36 -3.35 1.85
N THR A 202 14.96 -2.83 0.78
CA THR A 202 14.19 -2.14 -0.27
C THR A 202 13.52 -3.18 -1.16
N THR A 203 12.20 -3.07 -1.29
CA THR A 203 11.38 -3.98 -2.10
C THR A 203 10.44 -3.20 -3.00
N SER A 204 10.12 -3.78 -4.15
CA SER A 204 9.08 -3.25 -5.03
C SER A 204 7.99 -4.29 -5.24
N THR A 205 6.74 -3.84 -5.28
CA THR A 205 5.57 -4.70 -5.45
C THR A 205 4.57 -4.02 -6.37
N ILE A 206 3.99 -4.79 -7.28
CA ILE A 206 2.86 -4.36 -8.10
C ILE A 206 1.60 -4.97 -7.50
N TYR A 207 0.63 -4.13 -7.24
CA TYR A 207 -0.69 -4.52 -6.77
C TYR A 207 -1.72 -4.25 -7.85
N ARG A 208 -2.66 -5.17 -8.00
CA ARG A 208 -3.87 -4.97 -8.79
C ARG A 208 -5.04 -4.72 -7.85
N ARG A 209 -5.82 -3.69 -8.11
CA ARG A 209 -7.05 -3.42 -7.39
C ARG A 209 -8.09 -4.50 -7.70
N LEU A 210 -8.80 -4.94 -6.67
CA LEU A 210 -9.90 -5.90 -6.76
C LEU A 210 -11.25 -5.21 -6.54
N VAL A 211 -11.28 -4.23 -5.64
CA VAL A 211 -12.42 -3.33 -5.37
C VAL A 211 -11.92 -2.00 -4.85
#